data_e8944e7389706d16f75ef188600c1cc5
#
_entry.id   e8944e7389706d16f75ef188600c1cc5
#
_cell.length_a   1.000
_cell.length_b   1.000
_cell.length_c   1.000
_cell.angle_alpha   90.00
_cell.angle_beta   90.00
_cell.angle_gamma   90.00
#
_symmetry.space_group_name_H-M   'P 1'
#
loop_
_entity.id
_entity.type
_entity.pdbx_description
1 polymer ?
#
loop_
_entity_poly.entity_id
_entity_poly.type
_entity_poly.pdbx_seq_one_letter_code
_entity_poly.pdbx_strand_id
1 'polypeptide(L)'
;MRIEVVTGTDTDVGKTWGTAALAARALVAGLRVHVDKPVQTGVAPGEAGDVETVRDLVAAAAASGALDAAAPARLTVSEGARVGPAMAPVDAVAHAGEGTPPLPPLGEQLGRWRGLAAGVDHLLIEGAGGITVAWTEADEGPVDAVRALRAAGLDAGLTVVAGPGLGTQNNARP
;
A
#
# COMPACT_ATOMS: atom_id res chain seq x y z
N MET A 1 -15.18 -0.06 10.25
CA MET A 1 -14.24 -0.21 9.11
C MET A 1 -13.17 0.86 9.24
N ARG A 2 -11.91 0.50 9.13
CA ARG A 2 -10.74 1.40 9.21
C ARG A 2 -9.96 1.36 7.91
N ILE A 3 -9.46 2.50 7.46
CA ILE A 3 -8.49 2.59 6.36
C ILE A 3 -7.15 3.04 6.92
N GLU A 4 -6.06 2.42 6.49
CA GLU A 4 -4.72 2.81 6.90
C GLU A 4 -3.82 2.90 5.67
N VAL A 5 -3.34 4.09 5.38
CA VAL A 5 -2.35 4.33 4.33
C VAL A 5 -0.98 4.06 4.91
N VAL A 6 -0.22 3.16 4.30
CA VAL A 6 1.13 2.78 4.71
C VAL A 6 2.13 3.40 3.77
N THR A 7 3.02 4.23 4.30
CA THR A 7 4.13 4.85 3.57
C THR A 7 5.44 4.62 4.30
N GLY A 8 6.52 5.14 3.80
CA GLY A 8 7.83 5.01 4.42
C GLY A 8 8.61 6.31 4.44
N THR A 9 9.73 6.31 5.16
CA THR A 9 10.71 7.41 5.09
C THR A 9 11.58 7.33 3.83
N ASP A 10 11.61 6.15 3.17
CA ASP A 10 12.39 5.91 1.96
C ASP A 10 11.87 4.68 1.20
N THR A 11 12.48 4.38 0.04
CA THR A 11 12.37 3.08 -0.62
C THR A 11 13.09 2.02 0.23
N ASP A 12 12.63 0.78 0.17
CA ASP A 12 13.23 -0.39 0.86
C ASP A 12 13.32 -0.32 2.39
N VAL A 13 12.63 0.63 3.03
CA VAL A 13 12.55 0.71 4.51
C VAL A 13 11.71 -0.42 5.14
N GLY A 14 11.13 -1.31 4.34
CA GLY A 14 10.33 -2.43 4.80
C GLY A 14 8.83 -2.16 4.85
N LYS A 15 8.30 -1.28 3.99
CA LYS A 15 6.84 -1.01 3.90
C LYS A 15 6.03 -2.28 3.77
N THR A 16 6.37 -3.16 2.85
CA THR A 16 5.66 -4.41 2.56
C THR A 16 5.64 -5.36 3.77
N TRP A 17 6.76 -5.42 4.52
CA TRP A 17 6.81 -6.15 5.80
C TRP A 17 5.94 -5.50 6.87
N GLY A 18 5.95 -4.17 6.95
CA GLY A 18 5.09 -3.39 7.84
C GLY A 18 3.62 -3.60 7.53
N THR A 19 3.25 -3.57 6.25
CA THR A 19 1.89 -3.86 5.75
C THR A 19 1.46 -5.27 6.11
N ALA A 20 2.33 -6.27 5.91
CA ALA A 20 2.06 -7.67 6.30
C ALA A 20 1.84 -7.81 7.81
N ALA A 21 2.63 -7.12 8.64
CA ALA A 21 2.48 -7.13 10.09
C ALA A 21 1.15 -6.47 10.54
N LEU A 22 0.76 -5.37 9.91
CA LEU A 22 -0.54 -4.73 10.16
C LEU A 22 -1.71 -5.64 9.75
N ALA A 23 -1.60 -6.29 8.59
CA ALA A 23 -2.57 -7.28 8.11
C ALA A 23 -2.67 -8.45 9.10
N ALA A 24 -1.54 -9.03 9.50
CA ALA A 24 -1.49 -10.13 10.46
C ALA A 24 -2.15 -9.76 11.79
N ARG A 25 -1.86 -8.56 12.33
CA ARG A 25 -2.50 -8.06 13.55
C ARG A 25 -4.02 -7.97 13.43
N ALA A 26 -4.53 -7.48 12.31
CA ALA A 26 -5.97 -7.40 12.07
C ALA A 26 -6.60 -8.80 11.91
N LEU A 27 -5.91 -9.73 11.23
CA LEU A 27 -6.34 -11.12 11.06
C LEU A 27 -6.40 -11.87 12.39
N VAL A 28 -5.46 -11.63 13.32
CA VAL A 28 -5.51 -12.17 14.70
C VAL A 28 -6.78 -11.70 15.42
N ALA A 29 -7.21 -10.46 15.21
CA ALA A 29 -8.46 -9.94 15.75
C ALA A 29 -9.73 -10.46 15.02
N GLY A 30 -9.58 -11.40 14.08
CA GLY A 30 -10.68 -12.01 13.34
C GLY A 30 -11.24 -11.13 12.21
N LEU A 31 -10.60 -10.00 11.88
CA LEU A 31 -11.08 -9.05 10.88
C LEU A 31 -10.84 -9.56 9.45
N ARG A 32 -11.69 -9.11 8.53
CA ARG A 32 -11.46 -9.25 7.08
C ARG A 32 -10.59 -8.07 6.64
N VAL A 33 -9.49 -8.38 5.94
CA VAL A 33 -8.47 -7.42 5.54
C VAL A 33 -8.37 -7.38 4.02
N HIS A 34 -8.24 -6.18 3.46
CA HIS A 34 -7.81 -5.98 2.08
C HIS A 34 -6.53 -5.16 2.06
N VAL A 35 -5.55 -5.60 1.28
CA VAL A 35 -4.33 -4.83 1.01
C VAL A 35 -4.35 -4.39 -0.45
N ASP A 36 -4.23 -3.09 -0.66
CA ASP A 36 -4.21 -2.47 -1.96
C ASP A 36 -2.87 -1.77 -2.23
N LYS A 37 -2.29 -1.99 -3.40
CA LYS A 37 -1.13 -1.26 -3.92
C LYS A 37 -1.62 -0.38 -5.08
N PRO A 38 -1.84 0.94 -4.86
CA PRO A 38 -2.36 1.82 -5.90
C PRO A 38 -1.50 1.87 -7.15
N VAL A 39 -0.18 1.91 -6.94
CA VAL A 39 0.82 1.88 -8.02
C VAL A 39 1.97 0.95 -7.63
N GLN A 40 2.19 -0.08 -8.41
CA GLN A 40 3.36 -0.95 -8.33
C GLN A 40 4.41 -0.48 -9.34
N THR A 41 5.61 -0.19 -8.88
CA THR A 41 6.78 0.11 -9.74
C THR A 41 7.88 -0.91 -9.54
N GLY A 42 8.78 -1.04 -10.51
CA GLY A 42 9.96 -1.89 -10.41
C GLY A 42 9.71 -3.39 -10.55
N VAL A 43 8.53 -3.79 -11.02
CA VAL A 43 8.14 -5.21 -11.15
C VAL A 43 7.59 -5.44 -12.56
N ALA A 44 8.11 -6.43 -13.27
CA ALA A 44 7.66 -6.76 -14.62
C ALA A 44 6.26 -7.39 -14.62
N PRO A 45 5.51 -7.33 -15.75
CA PRO A 45 4.26 -8.03 -15.90
C PRO A 45 4.42 -9.54 -15.62
N GLY A 46 3.57 -10.08 -14.73
CA GLY A 46 3.59 -11.51 -14.34
C GLY A 46 4.55 -11.87 -13.21
N GLU A 47 5.39 -10.96 -12.75
CA GLU A 47 6.19 -11.14 -11.54
C GLU A 47 5.39 -10.79 -10.28
N ALA A 48 5.76 -11.39 -9.14
CA ALA A 48 5.15 -11.09 -7.85
C ALA A 48 5.51 -9.67 -7.41
N GLY A 49 4.51 -8.87 -7.07
CA GLY A 49 4.66 -7.52 -6.52
C GLY A 49 4.56 -7.50 -4.99
N ASP A 50 4.38 -6.30 -4.45
CA ASP A 50 4.34 -6.09 -3.00
C ASP A 50 3.12 -6.77 -2.36
N VAL A 51 1.97 -6.75 -3.02
CA VAL A 51 0.74 -7.38 -2.48
C VAL A 51 0.82 -8.90 -2.46
N GLU A 52 1.46 -9.52 -3.45
CA GLU A 52 1.75 -10.95 -3.44
C GLU A 52 2.70 -11.30 -2.28
N THR A 53 3.74 -10.47 -2.06
CA THR A 53 4.66 -10.63 -0.94
C THR A 53 3.92 -10.57 0.41
N VAL A 54 2.99 -9.62 0.59
CA VAL A 54 2.15 -9.55 1.80
C VAL A 54 1.34 -10.83 1.98
N ARG A 55 0.70 -11.32 0.92
CA ARG A 55 -0.09 -12.56 0.95
C ARG A 55 0.76 -13.76 1.35
N ASP A 56 1.96 -13.87 0.78
CA ASP A 56 2.88 -14.99 1.04
C ASP A 56 3.41 -14.95 2.47
N LEU A 57 3.73 -13.76 3.01
CA LEU A 57 4.13 -13.58 4.41
C LEU A 57 3.02 -13.99 5.39
N VAL A 58 1.76 -13.61 5.11
CA VAL A 58 0.60 -14.02 5.92
C VAL A 58 0.38 -15.53 5.83
N ALA A 59 0.51 -16.14 4.65
CA ALA A 59 0.40 -17.59 4.46
C ALA A 59 1.51 -18.34 5.22
N ALA A 60 2.76 -17.85 5.17
CA ALA A 60 3.88 -18.41 5.90
C ALA A 60 3.68 -18.32 7.42
N ALA A 61 3.14 -17.20 7.92
CA ALA A 61 2.81 -17.01 9.33
C ALA A 61 1.71 -18.00 9.79
N ALA A 62 0.71 -18.26 8.96
CA ALA A 62 -0.30 -19.30 9.25
C ALA A 62 0.29 -20.71 9.23
N ALA A 63 1.14 -21.03 8.25
CA ALA A 63 1.81 -22.33 8.14
C ALA A 63 2.75 -22.61 9.33
N SER A 64 3.38 -21.57 9.90
CA SER A 64 4.23 -21.69 11.09
C SER A 64 3.46 -21.76 12.42
N GLY A 65 2.13 -21.59 12.40
CA GLY A 65 1.29 -21.51 13.59
C GLY A 65 1.30 -20.17 14.31
N ALA A 66 1.94 -19.15 13.74
CA ALA A 66 1.93 -17.78 14.27
C ALA A 66 0.57 -17.08 14.03
N LEU A 67 -0.20 -17.55 13.05
CA LEU A 67 -1.58 -17.15 12.78
C LEU A 67 -2.47 -18.38 12.73
N ASP A 68 -3.78 -18.17 12.95
CA ASP A 68 -4.79 -19.19 12.69
C ASP A 68 -4.72 -19.67 11.23
N ALA A 69 -4.82 -20.98 10.99
CA ALA A 69 -4.78 -21.56 9.65
C ALA A 69 -5.86 -21.02 8.70
N ALA A 70 -6.99 -20.51 9.22
CA ALA A 70 -8.04 -19.85 8.45
C ALA A 70 -7.77 -18.35 8.21
N ALA A 71 -6.73 -17.76 8.80
CA ALA A 71 -6.43 -16.33 8.64
C ALA A 71 -6.20 -15.90 7.18
N PRO A 72 -5.46 -16.66 6.33
CA PRO A 72 -5.25 -16.29 4.93
C PRO A 72 -6.55 -16.16 4.12
N ALA A 73 -7.60 -16.92 4.46
CA ALA A 73 -8.89 -16.83 3.77
C ALA A 73 -9.64 -15.51 4.03
N ARG A 74 -9.23 -14.74 5.05
CA ARG A 74 -9.78 -13.42 5.37
C ARG A 74 -8.94 -12.26 4.82
N LEU A 75 -7.85 -12.57 4.09
CA LEU A 75 -7.02 -11.60 3.40
C LEU A 75 -7.33 -11.62 1.91
N THR A 76 -7.59 -10.45 1.35
CA THR A 76 -7.62 -10.22 -0.10
C THR A 76 -6.61 -9.14 -0.46
N VAL A 77 -6.14 -9.17 -1.71
CA VAL A 77 -5.15 -8.20 -2.20
C VAL A 77 -5.54 -7.69 -3.57
N SER A 78 -5.15 -6.47 -3.88
CA SER A 78 -5.29 -5.90 -5.23
C SER A 78 -4.16 -4.91 -5.54
N GLU A 79 -3.96 -4.72 -6.83
CA GLU A 79 -3.03 -3.76 -7.40
C GLU A 79 -3.78 -2.84 -8.35
N GLY A 80 -3.44 -1.55 -8.35
CA GLY A 80 -4.00 -0.56 -9.27
C GLY A 80 -3.25 -0.54 -10.60
N ALA A 81 -2.31 0.36 -10.75
CA ALA A 81 -1.45 0.44 -11.91
C ALA A 81 -0.12 -0.30 -11.66
N ARG A 82 0.43 -0.92 -12.72
CA ARG A 82 1.77 -1.53 -12.69
C ARG A 82 2.65 -0.86 -13.74
N VAL A 83 3.82 -0.37 -13.30
CA VAL A 83 4.79 0.33 -14.16
C VAL A 83 6.16 -0.30 -13.97
N GLY A 84 6.78 -0.76 -15.07
CA GLY A 84 8.00 -1.56 -15.04
C GLY A 84 9.25 -0.91 -14.42
N PRO A 85 9.58 0.37 -14.72
CA PRO A 85 10.77 1.02 -14.15
C PRO A 85 10.74 1.10 -12.62
N ALA A 86 11.88 0.80 -11.97
CA ALA A 86 12.06 0.88 -10.51
C ALA A 86 12.34 2.34 -10.09
N MET A 87 11.31 3.19 -10.17
CA MET A 87 11.37 4.63 -9.91
C MET A 87 10.13 5.07 -9.13
N ALA A 88 10.10 6.35 -8.72
CA ALA A 88 8.87 6.97 -8.24
C ALA A 88 7.77 6.89 -9.32
N PRO A 89 6.48 6.74 -8.97
CA PRO A 89 5.42 6.46 -9.94
C PRO A 89 5.40 7.39 -11.16
N VAL A 90 5.53 8.69 -10.96
CA VAL A 90 5.51 9.69 -12.04
C VAL A 90 6.72 9.52 -12.96
N ASP A 91 7.92 9.34 -12.39
CA ASP A 91 9.13 9.10 -13.15
C ASP A 91 9.07 7.76 -13.89
N ALA A 92 8.52 6.72 -13.24
CA ALA A 92 8.37 5.41 -13.83
C ALA A 92 7.50 5.44 -15.09
N VAL A 93 6.39 6.17 -15.08
CA VAL A 93 5.54 6.37 -16.27
C VAL A 93 6.29 7.13 -17.36
N ALA A 94 7.00 8.20 -17.00
CA ALA A 94 7.77 9.00 -17.96
C ALA A 94 8.89 8.18 -18.67
N HIS A 95 9.42 7.15 -18.00
CA HIS A 95 10.51 6.29 -18.54
C HIS A 95 10.03 4.96 -19.12
N ALA A 96 8.79 4.57 -18.91
CA ALA A 96 8.27 3.27 -19.35
C ALA A 96 7.98 3.19 -20.85
N GLY A 97 8.00 4.30 -21.58
CA GLY A 97 7.81 4.37 -23.01
C GLY A 97 6.34 4.41 -23.47
N GLU A 98 6.16 4.40 -24.80
CA GLU A 98 4.84 4.49 -25.43
C GLU A 98 3.93 3.31 -25.02
N GLY A 99 2.66 3.59 -24.82
CA GLY A 99 1.63 2.60 -24.46
C GLY A 99 1.50 2.35 -22.96
N THR A 100 2.31 2.99 -22.11
CA THR A 100 2.12 2.93 -20.66
C THR A 100 0.86 3.73 -20.28
N PRO A 101 -0.08 3.13 -19.53
CA PRO A 101 -1.25 3.87 -19.10
C PRO A 101 -0.85 4.96 -18.11
N PRO A 102 -1.57 6.11 -18.10
CA PRO A 102 -1.34 7.18 -17.13
C PRO A 102 -1.63 6.68 -15.71
N LEU A 103 -1.03 7.35 -14.73
CA LEU A 103 -1.36 7.10 -13.32
C LEU A 103 -2.82 7.49 -13.06
N PRO A 104 -3.61 6.65 -12.36
CA PRO A 104 -4.98 7.00 -12.03
C PRO A 104 -4.99 8.24 -11.11
N PRO A 105 -5.82 9.25 -11.40
CA PRO A 105 -5.98 10.43 -10.54
C PRO A 105 -6.46 10.04 -9.14
N LEU A 106 -6.16 10.84 -8.13
CA LEU A 106 -6.55 10.55 -6.75
C LEU A 106 -8.06 10.38 -6.57
N GLY A 107 -8.88 11.13 -7.33
CA GLY A 107 -10.34 10.99 -7.30
C GLY A 107 -10.82 9.62 -7.77
N GLU A 108 -10.19 9.03 -8.79
CA GLU A 108 -10.48 7.69 -9.26
C GLU A 108 -10.06 6.64 -8.22
N GLN A 109 -8.85 6.79 -7.66
CA GLN A 109 -8.36 5.92 -6.59
C GLN A 109 -9.27 5.97 -5.36
N LEU A 110 -9.76 7.15 -4.97
CA LEU A 110 -10.73 7.30 -3.89
C LEU A 110 -12.02 6.51 -4.15
N GLY A 111 -12.56 6.56 -5.36
CA GLY A 111 -13.71 5.78 -5.77
C GLY A 111 -13.46 4.26 -5.63
N ARG A 112 -12.30 3.80 -6.08
CA ARG A 112 -11.86 2.41 -5.97
C ARG A 112 -11.72 1.97 -4.50
N TRP A 113 -11.04 2.76 -3.66
CA TRP A 113 -10.88 2.44 -2.22
C TRP A 113 -12.20 2.41 -1.46
N ARG A 114 -13.17 3.26 -1.81
CA ARG A 114 -14.54 3.20 -1.24
C ARG A 114 -15.21 1.87 -1.56
N GLY A 115 -15.07 1.38 -2.78
CA GLY A 115 -15.58 0.07 -3.20
C GLY A 115 -14.92 -1.08 -2.44
N LEU A 116 -13.59 -1.08 -2.33
CA LEU A 116 -12.82 -2.09 -1.59
C LEU A 116 -13.17 -2.09 -0.10
N ALA A 117 -13.29 -0.91 0.50
CA ALA A 117 -13.60 -0.74 1.91
C ALA A 117 -15.00 -1.28 2.29
N ALA A 118 -15.97 -1.28 1.37
CA ALA A 118 -17.34 -1.76 1.66
C ALA A 118 -17.38 -3.27 1.99
N GLY A 119 -16.40 -4.05 1.55
CA GLY A 119 -16.35 -5.51 1.72
C GLY A 119 -15.52 -6.00 2.91
N VAL A 120 -14.82 -5.12 3.63
CA VAL A 120 -13.82 -5.50 4.63
C VAL A 120 -13.95 -4.69 5.93
N ASP A 121 -13.24 -5.12 6.95
CA ASP A 121 -13.20 -4.46 8.26
C ASP A 121 -11.97 -3.54 8.37
N HIS A 122 -10.90 -3.86 7.62
CA HIS A 122 -9.67 -3.08 7.53
C HIS A 122 -9.13 -3.05 6.10
N LEU A 123 -8.97 -1.86 5.53
CA LEU A 123 -8.29 -1.63 4.25
C LEU A 123 -6.92 -1.03 4.51
N LEU A 124 -5.86 -1.70 4.04
CA LEU A 124 -4.50 -1.22 4.05
C LEU A 124 -4.14 -0.76 2.63
N ILE A 125 -3.66 0.46 2.48
CA ILE A 125 -3.24 1.04 1.19
C ILE A 125 -1.73 1.25 1.26
N GLU A 126 -0.97 0.41 0.57
CA GLU A 126 0.49 0.53 0.57
C GLU A 126 0.98 1.44 -0.55
N GLY A 127 1.63 2.54 -0.17
CA GLY A 127 2.20 3.49 -1.09
C GLY A 127 3.49 3.02 -1.78
N ALA A 128 3.80 3.64 -2.91
CA ALA A 128 5.10 3.57 -3.55
C ALA A 128 6.01 4.70 -3.04
N GLY A 129 7.26 4.39 -2.76
CA GLY A 129 8.25 5.37 -2.28
C GLY A 129 8.03 5.86 -0.86
N GLY A 130 8.55 7.05 -0.56
CA GLY A 130 8.46 7.70 0.74
C GLY A 130 7.24 8.61 0.90
N ILE A 131 7.14 9.27 2.08
CA ILE A 131 5.99 10.10 2.46
C ILE A 131 5.76 11.30 1.53
N THR A 132 6.81 11.78 0.87
CA THR A 132 6.77 12.94 -0.06
C THR A 132 6.69 12.52 -1.53
N VAL A 133 6.61 11.21 -1.81
CA VAL A 133 6.57 10.72 -3.20
C VAL A 133 5.17 10.84 -3.78
N ALA A 134 5.07 11.50 -4.92
CA ALA A 134 3.82 11.62 -5.67
C ALA A 134 3.36 10.28 -6.28
N TRP A 135 2.06 10.03 -6.19
CA TRP A 135 1.39 8.86 -6.78
C TRP A 135 0.58 9.23 -8.03
N THR A 136 0.39 10.51 -8.27
CA THR A 136 -0.36 11.05 -9.40
C THR A 136 0.43 12.14 -10.11
N GLU A 137 0.07 12.44 -11.34
CA GLU A 137 0.68 13.55 -12.11
C GLU A 137 0.36 14.93 -11.53
N ALA A 138 -0.61 15.03 -10.62
CA ALA A 138 -0.97 16.26 -9.90
C ALA A 138 -0.16 16.48 -8.62
N ASP A 139 0.96 15.75 -8.44
CA ASP A 139 1.84 15.81 -7.27
C ASP A 139 1.13 15.43 -5.95
N GLU A 140 0.12 14.55 -6.03
CA GLU A 140 -0.61 14.06 -4.87
C GLU A 140 -0.01 12.73 -4.37
N GLY A 141 0.20 12.63 -3.05
CA GLY A 141 0.86 11.49 -2.42
C GLY A 141 0.06 10.91 -1.25
N PRO A 142 0.74 10.15 -0.34
CA PRO A 142 0.07 9.43 0.75
C PRO A 142 -0.68 10.34 1.74
N VAL A 143 -0.19 11.54 1.96
CA VAL A 143 -0.84 12.52 2.84
C VAL A 143 -2.14 13.03 2.23
N ASP A 144 -2.14 13.30 0.91
CA ASP A 144 -3.31 13.76 0.18
C ASP A 144 -4.36 12.64 0.07
N ALA A 145 -3.93 11.39 -0.09
CA ALA A 145 -4.81 10.22 -0.01
C ALA A 145 -5.57 10.17 1.33
N VAL A 146 -4.87 10.33 2.46
CA VAL A 146 -5.51 10.37 3.79
C VAL A 146 -6.47 11.55 3.91
N ARG A 147 -6.07 12.74 3.44
CA ARG A 147 -6.94 13.93 3.45
C ARG A 147 -8.21 13.71 2.64
N ALA A 148 -8.08 13.17 1.43
CA ALA A 148 -9.22 12.88 0.54
C ALA A 148 -10.17 11.84 1.15
N LEU A 149 -9.64 10.76 1.72
CA LEU A 149 -10.43 9.73 2.42
C LEU A 149 -11.20 10.33 3.61
N ARG A 150 -10.56 11.15 4.44
CA ARG A 150 -11.21 11.83 5.58
C ARG A 150 -12.26 12.84 5.13
N ALA A 151 -12.00 13.62 4.10
CA ALA A 151 -12.95 14.54 3.51
C ALA A 151 -14.19 13.82 2.94
N ALA A 152 -14.03 12.57 2.51
CA ALA A 152 -15.12 11.69 2.09
C ALA A 152 -15.86 10.99 3.27
N GLY A 153 -15.56 11.35 4.52
CA GLY A 153 -16.21 10.81 5.73
C GLY A 153 -15.71 9.43 6.15
N LEU A 154 -14.54 8.98 5.66
CA LEU A 154 -13.98 7.68 5.98
C LEU A 154 -12.96 7.78 7.13
N ASP A 155 -12.92 6.76 8.01
CA ASP A 155 -11.93 6.66 9.08
C ASP A 155 -10.58 6.22 8.48
N ALA A 156 -9.73 7.19 8.17
CA ALA A 156 -8.43 6.97 7.55
C ALA A 156 -7.28 7.49 8.40
N GLY A 157 -6.19 6.72 8.50
CA GLY A 157 -4.94 7.07 9.16
C GLY A 157 -3.74 6.88 8.25
N LEU A 158 -2.58 7.40 8.70
CA LEU A 158 -1.29 7.23 8.06
C LEU A 158 -0.36 6.48 8.99
N THR A 159 0.27 5.43 8.47
CA THR A 159 1.37 4.72 9.14
C THR A 159 2.65 4.95 8.34
N VAL A 160 3.69 5.42 9.01
CA VAL A 160 5.02 5.65 8.42
C VAL A 160 5.98 4.58 8.90
N VAL A 161 6.47 3.77 7.97
CA VAL A 161 7.53 2.80 8.22
C VAL A 161 8.87 3.51 8.09
N ALA A 162 9.69 3.41 9.12
CA ALA A 162 10.98 4.09 9.18
C ALA A 162 12.11 3.10 9.47
N GLY A 163 13.23 3.26 8.81
CA GLY A 163 14.43 2.48 9.10
C GLY A 163 15.03 2.86 10.48
N PRO A 164 15.73 1.96 11.18
CA PRO A 164 16.29 2.22 12.50
C PRO A 164 17.58 3.04 12.46
N GLY A 165 17.97 3.56 11.31
CA GLY A 165 19.25 4.25 11.11
C GLY A 165 19.32 5.66 11.67
N LEU A 166 20.55 6.22 11.74
CA LEU A 166 20.80 7.61 12.09
C LEU A 166 20.12 8.54 11.06
N GLY A 167 19.44 9.59 11.52
CA GLY A 167 18.72 10.55 10.66
C GLY A 167 17.26 10.20 10.42
N THR A 168 16.77 9.05 10.85
CA THR A 168 15.36 8.63 10.69
C THR A 168 14.36 9.69 11.17
N GLN A 169 14.65 10.38 12.28
CA GLN A 169 13.76 11.44 12.79
C GLN A 169 13.66 12.63 11.83
N ASN A 170 14.73 12.96 11.10
CA ASN A 170 14.68 14.02 10.09
C ASN A 170 13.86 13.60 8.88
N ASN A 171 13.96 12.34 8.48
CA ASN A 171 13.24 11.79 7.32
C ASN A 171 11.75 11.52 7.62
N ALA A 172 11.38 11.40 8.90
CA ALA A 172 10.00 11.17 9.34
C ALA A 172 9.21 12.46 9.62
N ARG A 173 9.88 13.61 9.63
CA ARG A 173 9.22 14.92 9.81
C ARG A 173 8.99 15.55 8.43
N PRO A 174 7.71 15.71 8.00
CA PRO A 174 7.35 16.41 6.77
C PRO A 174 7.66 17.91 6.88
#